data_cfac15dc9701f5008bc9661621ac1be2
#
_entry.id   cfac15dc9701f5008bc9661621ac1be2
#
_cell.length_a   1.000
_cell.length_b   1.000
_cell.length_c   1.000
_cell.angle_alpha   90.00
_cell.angle_beta   90.00
_cell.angle_gamma   90.00
#
_symmetry.space_group_name_H-M   'P 1'
#
loop_
_entity.id
_entity.type
_entity.pdbx_description
1 polymer ?
#
loop_
_entity_poly.entity_id
_entity_poly.type
_entity_poly.pdbx_seq_one_letter_code
_entity_poly.pdbx_strand_id
1 'polypeptide(L)'
;PLLKVLDIKAICDEANKLEIPVVVDNTFSTALIQKPLDLGATLSVVSTTKFINGHSDALGGAVLTNNEEWNSKMLFSQKALGLQPSPFDSWLITRGVKTLPLRIEQQTKSAEFISEELGNHKIISKVIYPFNQEHPQFNLAKSQMKSGGSMITLKLNLNKEDTFKFCKSLK
;
A
#
# COMPACT_ATOMS: atom_id res chain seq x y z
N PRO A 1 1.17 0.08 -10.88
CA PRO A 1 1.25 -1.17 -11.64
C PRO A 1 2.64 -1.80 -11.64
N LEU A 2 3.73 -1.00 -11.58
CA LEU A 2 5.10 -1.52 -11.63
C LEU A 2 5.76 -1.70 -10.26
N LEU A 3 5.05 -1.51 -9.18
CA LEU A 3 5.50 -1.66 -7.80
C LEU A 3 6.85 -0.97 -7.50
N LYS A 4 7.06 0.21 -8.09
CA LYS A 4 8.25 1.03 -7.79
C LYS A 4 8.23 1.42 -6.32
N VAL A 5 9.39 1.28 -5.68
CA VAL A 5 9.60 1.72 -4.30
C VAL A 5 10.33 3.05 -4.33
N LEU A 6 9.75 4.06 -3.69
CA LEU A 6 10.36 5.39 -3.56
C LEU A 6 11.13 5.48 -2.24
N ASP A 7 12.26 6.16 -2.26
CA ASP A 7 13.02 6.46 -1.04
C ASP A 7 12.31 7.60 -0.29
N ILE A 8 11.40 7.19 0.62
CA ILE A 8 10.59 8.13 1.38
C ILE A 8 11.48 9.00 2.27
N LYS A 9 12.49 8.39 2.90
CA LYS A 9 13.37 9.15 3.79
C LYS A 9 14.16 10.22 3.02
N ALA A 10 14.78 9.89 1.90
CA ALA A 10 15.52 10.85 1.09
C ALA A 10 14.61 11.99 0.58
N ILE A 11 13.39 11.66 0.14
CA ILE A 11 12.40 12.67 -0.28
C ILE A 11 12.03 13.59 0.88
N CYS A 12 11.76 13.03 2.07
CA CYS A 12 11.44 13.83 3.25
C CYS A 12 12.60 14.70 3.71
N ASP A 13 13.82 14.17 3.69
CA ASP A 13 15.02 14.92 4.08
C ASP A 13 15.24 16.15 3.16
N GLU A 14 15.00 16.03 1.85
CA GLU A 14 15.09 17.18 0.93
C GLU A 14 13.92 18.15 1.08
N ALA A 15 12.69 17.64 1.20
CA ALA A 15 11.50 18.47 1.35
C ALA A 15 11.52 19.28 2.65
N ASN A 16 12.01 18.69 3.74
CA ASN A 16 12.12 19.37 5.04
C ASN A 16 13.10 20.55 5.03
N LYS A 17 14.14 20.52 4.20
CA LYS A 17 15.04 21.68 4.02
C LYS A 17 14.34 22.89 3.42
N LEU A 18 13.25 22.67 2.72
CA LEU A 18 12.45 23.67 2.04
C LEU A 18 11.11 23.92 2.76
N GLU A 19 10.92 23.35 3.94
CA GLU A 19 9.65 23.40 4.71
C GLU A 19 8.42 22.90 3.92
N ILE A 20 8.64 21.98 2.96
CA ILE A 20 7.57 21.40 2.14
C ILE A 20 7.02 20.16 2.84
N PRO A 21 5.70 20.12 3.14
CA PRO A 21 5.10 18.93 3.74
C PRO A 21 5.05 17.77 2.76
N VAL A 22 5.42 16.57 3.23
CA VAL A 22 5.37 15.33 2.45
C VAL A 22 4.17 14.51 2.87
N VAL A 23 3.32 14.18 1.90
CA VAL A 23 2.17 13.29 2.08
C VAL A 23 2.45 11.97 1.39
N VAL A 24 2.35 10.87 2.12
CA VAL A 24 2.56 9.52 1.57
C VAL A 24 1.25 8.74 1.58
N ASP A 25 0.79 8.32 0.42
CA ASP A 25 -0.29 7.33 0.32
C ASP A 25 0.29 5.94 0.64
N ASN A 26 -0.08 5.43 1.81
CA ASN A 26 0.39 4.15 2.34
C ASN A 26 -0.67 3.04 2.25
N THR A 27 -1.65 3.21 1.38
CA THR A 27 -2.82 2.31 1.27
C THR A 27 -2.42 0.86 1.07
N PHE A 28 -1.49 0.57 0.13
CA PHE A 28 -1.12 -0.80 -0.20
C PHE A 28 -0.15 -1.46 0.78
N SER A 29 0.64 -0.67 1.49
CA SER A 29 1.59 -1.19 2.49
C SER A 29 0.94 -1.32 3.87
N THR A 30 0.04 -0.44 4.22
CA THR A 30 -0.44 -0.25 5.59
C THR A 30 0.70 0.08 6.58
N ALA A 31 0.39 0.47 7.80
CA ALA A 31 1.40 0.71 8.85
C ALA A 31 2.09 -0.58 9.34
N LEU A 32 1.58 -1.76 8.96
CA LEU A 32 2.19 -3.04 9.30
C LEU A 32 3.43 -3.35 8.47
N ILE A 33 3.46 -2.86 7.22
CA ILE A 33 4.56 -3.09 6.28
C ILE A 33 5.49 -1.88 6.24
N GLN A 34 4.95 -0.67 6.15
CA GLN A 34 5.72 0.56 6.01
C GLN A 34 5.14 1.68 6.86
N LYS A 35 5.99 2.45 7.50
CA LYS A 35 5.61 3.55 8.40
C LYS A 35 6.17 4.88 7.91
N PRO A 36 5.47 5.59 7.03
CA PRO A 36 5.97 6.83 6.43
C PRO A 36 6.29 7.92 7.45
N LEU A 37 5.54 8.02 8.56
CA LEU A 37 5.80 9.02 9.59
C LEU A 37 7.15 8.79 10.28
N ASP A 38 7.55 7.52 10.49
CA ASP A 38 8.85 7.18 11.08
C ASP A 38 10.01 7.48 10.09
N LEU A 39 9.69 7.64 8.78
CA LEU A 39 10.62 8.01 7.72
C LEU A 39 10.66 9.52 7.43
N GLY A 40 9.93 10.32 8.21
CA GLY A 40 9.94 11.78 8.11
C GLY A 40 8.78 12.40 7.33
N ALA A 41 7.80 11.59 6.85
CA ALA A 41 6.62 12.14 6.20
C ALA A 41 5.78 12.97 7.18
N THR A 42 5.21 14.07 6.70
CA THR A 42 4.33 14.95 7.47
C THR A 42 2.97 14.30 7.70
N LEU A 43 2.46 13.64 6.67
CA LEU A 43 1.16 12.98 6.67
C LEU A 43 1.29 11.59 6.01
N SER A 44 0.61 10.61 6.59
CA SER A 44 0.36 9.32 5.95
C SER A 44 -1.13 9.19 5.68
N VAL A 45 -1.51 8.99 4.41
CA VAL A 45 -2.90 8.78 4.03
C VAL A 45 -3.12 7.33 3.64
N VAL A 46 -4.29 6.81 3.95
CA VAL A 46 -4.68 5.44 3.61
C VAL A 46 -6.15 5.39 3.20
N SER A 47 -6.45 4.69 2.13
CA SER A 47 -7.82 4.28 1.84
C SER A 47 -8.19 3.12 2.76
N THR A 48 -9.08 3.38 3.71
CA THR A 48 -9.60 2.31 4.59
C THR A 48 -10.47 1.32 3.84
N THR A 49 -11.00 1.71 2.67
CA THR A 49 -11.72 0.85 1.71
C THR A 49 -10.93 -0.40 1.32
N LYS A 50 -9.58 -0.34 1.31
CA LYS A 50 -8.71 -1.41 0.82
C LYS A 50 -8.34 -2.37 1.97
N PHE A 51 -7.07 -2.53 2.26
CA PHE A 51 -6.55 -3.51 3.22
C PHE A 51 -7.04 -3.31 4.66
N ILE A 52 -7.19 -2.05 5.09
CA ILE A 52 -7.60 -1.73 6.46
C ILE A 52 -8.96 -2.37 6.79
N ASN A 53 -9.97 -2.10 5.99
CA ASN A 53 -11.26 -2.78 6.11
C ASN A 53 -11.15 -4.24 5.64
N GLY A 54 -10.71 -4.46 4.39
CA GLY A 54 -10.39 -5.77 3.83
C GLY A 54 -11.59 -6.67 3.50
N HIS A 55 -12.83 -6.16 3.53
CA HIS A 55 -14.05 -6.94 3.33
C HIS A 55 -14.91 -6.44 2.17
N SER A 56 -14.49 -5.40 1.45
CA SER A 56 -15.19 -4.82 0.30
C SER A 56 -16.63 -4.34 0.59
N ASP A 57 -16.92 -3.96 1.82
CA ASP A 57 -18.26 -3.63 2.32
C ASP A 57 -18.36 -2.21 2.93
N ALA A 58 -17.26 -1.43 2.91
CA ALA A 58 -17.24 -0.05 3.39
C ALA A 58 -16.28 0.82 2.58
N LEU A 59 -16.59 2.10 2.48
CA LEU A 59 -15.74 3.12 1.85
C LEU A 59 -15.23 4.11 2.90
N GLY A 60 -13.96 4.53 2.77
CA GLY A 60 -13.42 5.54 3.65
C GLY A 60 -11.92 5.75 3.48
N GLY A 61 -11.41 6.70 4.24
CA GLY A 61 -10.00 7.04 4.32
C GLY A 61 -9.61 7.46 5.72
N ALA A 62 -8.32 7.43 5.99
CA ALA A 62 -7.75 7.97 7.20
C ALA A 62 -6.48 8.75 6.87
N VAL A 63 -6.27 9.84 7.61
CA VAL A 63 -5.05 10.64 7.58
C VAL A 63 -4.40 10.55 8.95
N LEU A 64 -3.12 10.23 8.96
CA LEU A 64 -2.32 10.08 10.18
C LEU A 64 -1.19 11.11 10.17
N THR A 65 -0.92 11.70 11.32
CA THR A 65 0.20 12.61 11.52
C THR A 65 0.63 12.61 12.99
N ASN A 66 1.91 12.90 13.22
CA ASN A 66 2.48 13.15 14.54
C ASN A 66 2.62 14.67 14.85
N ASN A 67 2.21 15.52 13.90
CA ASN A 67 2.33 16.97 13.98
C ASN A 67 0.99 17.60 14.41
N GLU A 68 0.96 18.31 15.53
CA GLU A 68 -0.26 18.89 16.12
C GLU A 68 -0.89 19.98 15.23
N GLU A 69 -0.08 20.78 14.54
CA GLU A 69 -0.58 21.80 13.62
C GLU A 69 -1.33 21.16 12.46
N TRP A 70 -0.71 20.14 11.82
CA TRP A 70 -1.36 19.39 10.73
C TRP A 70 -2.58 18.61 11.22
N ASN A 71 -2.54 18.05 12.42
CA ASN A 71 -3.72 17.40 13.01
C ASN A 71 -4.88 18.38 13.14
N SER A 72 -4.62 19.59 13.64
CA SER A 72 -5.64 20.64 13.76
C SER A 72 -6.21 21.06 12.43
N LYS A 73 -5.36 21.22 11.38
CA LYS A 73 -5.79 21.54 10.02
C LYS A 73 -6.66 20.44 9.43
N MET A 74 -6.30 19.17 9.63
CA MET A 74 -7.08 18.03 9.13
C MET A 74 -8.44 17.91 9.82
N LEU A 75 -8.49 18.08 11.15
CA LEU A 75 -9.75 18.08 11.91
C LEU A 75 -10.66 19.24 11.50
N PHE A 76 -10.11 20.43 11.27
CA PHE A 76 -10.86 21.56 10.75
C PHE A 76 -11.45 21.25 9.37
N SER A 77 -10.62 20.77 8.46
CA SER A 77 -11.04 20.41 7.10
C SER A 77 -12.13 19.33 7.10
N GLN A 78 -11.98 18.31 7.94
CA GLN A 78 -12.96 17.24 8.09
C GLN A 78 -14.34 17.80 8.49
N LYS A 79 -14.36 18.69 9.49
CA LYS A 79 -15.60 19.32 9.97
C LYS A 79 -16.19 20.30 8.94
N ALA A 80 -15.36 21.19 8.39
CA ALA A 80 -15.80 22.23 7.49
C ALA A 80 -16.35 21.72 6.16
N LEU A 81 -15.77 20.62 5.65
CA LEU A 81 -16.14 20.00 4.38
C LEU A 81 -17.10 18.81 4.53
N GLY A 82 -17.40 18.38 5.76
CA GLY A 82 -18.26 17.23 5.99
C GLY A 82 -17.65 15.90 5.54
N LEU A 83 -16.32 15.76 5.52
CA LEU A 83 -15.58 14.60 5.05
C LEU A 83 -15.54 13.50 6.13
N GLN A 84 -16.71 13.06 6.57
CA GLN A 84 -16.81 12.03 7.60
C GLN A 84 -17.46 10.78 7.01
N PRO A 85 -16.88 9.58 7.27
CA PRO A 85 -17.57 8.34 6.92
C PRO A 85 -18.84 8.20 7.75
N SER A 86 -19.82 7.44 7.24
CA SER A 86 -21.02 7.14 8.01
C SER A 86 -20.68 6.37 9.30
N PRO A 87 -21.50 6.44 10.34
CA PRO A 87 -21.29 5.62 11.55
C PRO A 87 -21.24 4.13 11.24
N PHE A 88 -22.00 3.66 10.26
CA PHE A 88 -22.04 2.26 9.85
C PHE A 88 -20.73 1.85 9.17
N ASP A 89 -20.22 2.64 8.20
CA ASP A 89 -18.92 2.39 7.59
C ASP A 89 -17.80 2.41 8.62
N SER A 90 -17.83 3.37 9.55
CA SER A 90 -16.85 3.48 10.64
C SER A 90 -16.84 2.22 11.51
N TRP A 91 -18.01 1.67 11.81
CA TRP A 91 -18.14 0.43 12.57
C TRP A 91 -17.59 -0.77 11.80
N LEU A 92 -17.93 -0.92 10.50
CA LEU A 92 -17.39 -1.98 9.65
C LEU A 92 -15.87 -1.92 9.54
N ILE A 93 -15.31 -0.72 9.28
CA ILE A 93 -13.87 -0.50 9.20
C ILE A 93 -13.19 -0.87 10.53
N THR A 94 -13.74 -0.42 11.66
CA THR A 94 -13.22 -0.74 13.01
C THR A 94 -13.24 -2.25 13.27
N ARG A 95 -14.27 -2.94 12.82
CA ARG A 95 -14.37 -4.41 12.88
C ARG A 95 -13.31 -5.07 11.99
N GLY A 96 -13.13 -4.59 10.76
CA GLY A 96 -12.16 -5.12 9.78
C GLY A 96 -10.72 -4.99 10.26
N VAL A 97 -10.36 -3.87 10.90
CA VAL A 97 -9.01 -3.63 11.46
C VAL A 97 -8.58 -4.71 12.45
N LYS A 98 -9.49 -5.31 13.20
CA LYS A 98 -9.17 -6.34 14.20
C LYS A 98 -8.44 -7.56 13.62
N THR A 99 -8.68 -7.87 12.36
CA THR A 99 -8.03 -8.99 11.66
C THR A 99 -6.92 -8.56 10.71
N LEU A 100 -6.63 -7.26 10.62
CA LEU A 100 -5.64 -6.72 9.68
C LEU A 100 -4.26 -7.40 9.79
N PRO A 101 -3.68 -7.61 10.98
CA PRO A 101 -2.37 -8.25 11.08
C PRO A 101 -2.36 -9.68 10.48
N LEU A 102 -3.35 -10.48 10.81
CA LEU A 102 -3.48 -11.87 10.30
C LEU A 102 -3.65 -11.89 8.77
N ARG A 103 -4.47 -10.98 8.25
CA ARG A 103 -4.73 -10.88 6.81
C ARG A 103 -3.48 -10.44 6.05
N ILE A 104 -2.80 -9.40 6.51
CA ILE A 104 -1.57 -8.90 5.86
C ILE A 104 -0.46 -9.95 5.91
N GLU A 105 -0.28 -10.62 7.04
CA GLU A 105 0.71 -11.70 7.15
C GLU A 105 0.44 -12.83 6.15
N GLN A 106 -0.80 -13.32 6.10
CA GLN A 106 -1.16 -14.40 5.18
C GLN A 106 -1.08 -13.97 3.72
N GLN A 107 -1.56 -12.78 3.38
CA GLN A 107 -1.49 -12.24 2.03
C GLN A 107 -0.04 -12.05 1.57
N THR A 108 0.83 -11.59 2.45
CA THR A 108 2.28 -11.45 2.15
C THR A 108 2.90 -12.81 1.88
N LYS A 109 2.69 -13.80 2.75
CA LYS A 109 3.19 -15.17 2.54
C LYS A 109 2.72 -15.76 1.20
N SER A 110 1.45 -15.57 0.89
CA SER A 110 0.89 -16.02 -0.39
C SER A 110 1.54 -15.30 -1.58
N ALA A 111 1.77 -14.00 -1.48
CA ALA A 111 2.41 -13.22 -2.54
C ALA A 111 3.88 -13.63 -2.76
N GLU A 112 4.63 -13.85 -1.69
CA GLU A 112 6.01 -14.35 -1.75
C GLU A 112 6.05 -15.71 -2.46
N PHE A 113 5.26 -16.67 -1.99
CA PHE A 113 5.18 -18.00 -2.60
C PHE A 113 4.80 -17.93 -4.09
N ILE A 114 3.74 -17.18 -4.43
CA ILE A 114 3.30 -17.04 -5.83
C ILE A 114 4.38 -16.37 -6.68
N SER A 115 5.09 -15.36 -6.15
CA SER A 115 6.13 -14.65 -6.89
C SER A 115 7.32 -15.56 -7.22
N GLU A 116 7.66 -16.50 -6.34
CA GLU A 116 8.71 -17.49 -6.54
C GLU A 116 8.28 -18.56 -7.57
N GLU A 117 7.11 -19.16 -7.36
CA GLU A 117 6.59 -20.23 -8.23
C GLU A 117 6.38 -19.77 -9.70
N LEU A 118 5.88 -18.54 -9.86
CA LEU A 118 5.61 -18.00 -11.19
C LEU A 118 6.86 -17.50 -11.94
N GLY A 119 7.98 -17.33 -11.25
CA GLY A 119 9.22 -16.84 -11.86
C GLY A 119 9.71 -17.67 -13.04
N ASN A 120 9.45 -18.98 -13.02
CA ASN A 120 9.88 -19.95 -14.06
C ASN A 120 8.76 -20.36 -15.02
N HIS A 121 7.58 -19.72 -14.96
CA HIS A 121 6.45 -20.15 -15.79
C HIS A 121 6.58 -19.64 -17.23
N LYS A 122 6.36 -20.50 -18.23
CA LYS A 122 6.58 -20.25 -19.66
C LYS A 122 5.90 -18.99 -20.22
N ILE A 123 4.72 -18.65 -19.71
CA ILE A 123 3.96 -17.47 -20.17
C ILE A 123 4.31 -16.20 -19.44
N ILE A 124 5.16 -16.25 -18.41
CA ILE A 124 5.53 -15.10 -17.60
C ILE A 124 6.95 -14.67 -17.99
N SER A 125 7.07 -13.46 -18.52
CA SER A 125 8.37 -12.89 -18.88
C SER A 125 9.05 -12.15 -17.74
N LYS A 126 8.28 -11.72 -16.74
CA LYS A 126 8.81 -11.06 -15.53
C LYS A 126 7.80 -11.07 -14.41
N VAL A 127 8.27 -11.38 -13.21
CA VAL A 127 7.57 -11.14 -11.97
C VAL A 127 8.15 -9.88 -11.32
N ILE A 128 7.31 -8.93 -10.96
CA ILE A 128 7.72 -7.72 -10.24
C ILE A 128 7.12 -7.81 -8.83
N TYR A 129 8.01 -7.94 -7.84
CA TYR A 129 7.66 -8.01 -6.44
C TYR A 129 8.76 -7.32 -5.62
N PRO A 130 8.45 -6.40 -4.70
CA PRO A 130 9.47 -5.55 -4.06
C PRO A 130 10.55 -6.34 -3.30
N PHE A 131 10.23 -7.54 -2.80
CA PHE A 131 11.17 -8.41 -2.08
C PHE A 131 11.79 -9.51 -2.95
N ASN A 132 11.59 -9.47 -4.27
CA ASN A 132 12.36 -10.28 -5.20
C ASN A 132 13.75 -9.63 -5.41
N GLN A 133 14.83 -10.42 -5.33
CA GLN A 133 16.21 -9.93 -5.50
C GLN A 133 16.44 -9.24 -6.86
N GLU A 134 15.69 -9.60 -7.89
CA GLU A 134 15.75 -8.96 -9.21
C GLU A 134 15.01 -7.61 -9.27
N HIS A 135 14.34 -7.21 -8.20
CA HIS A 135 13.65 -5.92 -8.19
C HIS A 135 14.67 -4.77 -8.10
N PRO A 136 14.58 -3.73 -8.97
CA PRO A 136 15.58 -2.65 -9.01
C PRO A 136 15.77 -1.92 -7.68
N GLN A 137 14.73 -1.84 -6.86
CA GLN A 137 14.77 -1.23 -5.53
C GLN A 137 14.72 -2.25 -4.39
N PHE A 138 15.20 -3.47 -4.59
CA PHE A 138 15.18 -4.53 -3.56
C PHE A 138 15.81 -4.07 -2.23
N ASN A 139 17.02 -3.52 -2.29
CA ASN A 139 17.73 -3.06 -1.10
C ASN A 139 16.99 -1.93 -0.39
N LEU A 140 16.41 -0.99 -1.14
CA LEU A 140 15.59 0.09 -0.61
C LEU A 140 14.31 -0.46 0.04
N ALA A 141 13.63 -1.39 -0.62
CA ALA A 141 12.45 -2.04 -0.05
C ALA A 141 12.78 -2.72 1.28
N LYS A 142 13.89 -3.47 1.33
CA LYS A 142 14.35 -4.14 2.56
C LYS A 142 14.73 -3.18 3.68
N SER A 143 15.20 -1.96 3.37
CA SER A 143 15.59 -0.97 4.39
C SER A 143 14.39 -0.24 5.00
N GLN A 144 13.29 -0.05 4.26
CA GLN A 144 12.15 0.77 4.73
C GLN A 144 10.85 0.00 4.94
N MET A 145 10.75 -1.24 4.43
CA MET A 145 9.55 -2.07 4.54
C MET A 145 9.84 -3.35 5.32
N LYS A 146 8.87 -3.84 6.07
CA LYS A 146 8.99 -5.12 6.80
C LYS A 146 8.83 -6.35 5.90
N SER A 147 8.10 -6.20 4.79
CA SER A 147 7.84 -7.25 3.81
C SER A 147 7.52 -6.64 2.45
N GLY A 148 7.50 -7.46 1.40
CA GLY A 148 7.15 -7.02 0.04
C GLY A 148 5.68 -6.71 -0.17
N GLY A 149 4.83 -7.00 0.82
CA GLY A 149 3.39 -6.80 0.74
C GLY A 149 2.68 -7.91 -0.04
N SER A 150 1.43 -7.63 -0.43
CA SER A 150 0.55 -8.61 -1.07
C SER A 150 0.33 -8.38 -2.56
N MET A 151 0.95 -7.35 -3.13
CA MET A 151 0.77 -7.00 -4.54
C MET A 151 1.90 -7.58 -5.39
N ILE A 152 1.52 -8.27 -6.48
CA ILE A 152 2.44 -8.83 -7.47
C ILE A 152 2.06 -8.26 -8.84
N THR A 153 3.04 -7.90 -9.65
CA THR A 153 2.83 -7.56 -11.04
C THR A 153 3.48 -8.60 -11.93
N LEU A 154 2.70 -9.16 -12.84
CA LEU A 154 3.17 -10.14 -13.83
C LEU A 154 3.22 -9.48 -15.19
N LYS A 155 4.37 -9.62 -15.88
CA LYS A 155 4.47 -9.33 -17.29
C LYS A 155 4.32 -10.65 -18.06
N LEU A 156 3.29 -10.74 -18.87
CA LEU A 156 3.00 -11.95 -19.63
C LEU A 156 3.66 -11.90 -21.01
N ASN A 157 4.17 -13.05 -21.46
CA ASN A 157 4.67 -13.26 -22.81
C ASN A 157 3.54 -13.72 -23.74
N LEU A 158 2.46 -12.92 -23.76
CA LEU A 158 1.23 -13.17 -24.52
C LEU A 158 0.87 -11.91 -25.31
N ASN A 159 0.16 -12.09 -26.42
CA ASN A 159 -0.47 -10.97 -27.11
C ASN A 159 -1.65 -10.43 -26.27
N LYS A 160 -2.23 -9.31 -26.69
CA LYS A 160 -3.31 -8.63 -25.98
C LYS A 160 -4.55 -9.53 -25.81
N GLU A 161 -4.95 -10.24 -26.87
CA GLU A 161 -6.15 -11.08 -26.86
C GLU A 161 -6.02 -12.25 -25.88
N ASP A 162 -4.88 -12.96 -25.92
CA ASP A 162 -4.61 -14.09 -25.03
C ASP A 162 -4.40 -13.63 -23.59
N THR A 163 -3.84 -12.41 -23.37
CA THR A 163 -3.79 -11.79 -22.02
C THR A 163 -5.19 -11.58 -21.48
N PHE A 164 -6.14 -11.06 -22.28
CA PHE A 164 -7.52 -10.90 -21.84
C PHE A 164 -8.21 -12.24 -21.57
N LYS A 165 -7.97 -13.28 -22.38
CA LYS A 165 -8.49 -14.64 -22.12
C LYS A 165 -7.95 -15.18 -20.80
N PHE A 166 -6.65 -15.02 -20.56
CA PHE A 166 -6.02 -15.40 -19.30
C PHE A 166 -6.67 -14.69 -18.11
N CYS A 167 -6.80 -13.35 -18.15
CA CYS A 167 -7.42 -12.60 -17.06
C CYS A 167 -8.88 -13.03 -16.80
N LYS A 168 -9.65 -13.36 -17.84
CA LYS A 168 -11.03 -13.85 -17.70
C LYS A 168 -11.12 -15.28 -17.15
N SER A 169 -10.07 -16.07 -17.25
CA SER A 169 -10.02 -17.44 -16.73
C SER A 169 -9.69 -17.51 -15.24
N LEU A 170 -9.19 -16.42 -14.67
CA LEU A 170 -8.94 -16.33 -13.22
C LEU A 170 -10.27 -16.27 -12.45
N LYS A 171 -10.36 -17.06 -11.38
CA LYS A 171 -11.57 -17.17 -10.54
C LYS A 171 -11.42 -16.29 -9.30
#